data_9695b403ae2370247cbc8926a3267217
#
_entry.id   9695b403ae2370247cbc8926a3267217
#
_cell.length_a   1.000
_cell.length_b   1.000
_cell.length_c   1.000
_cell.angle_alpha   90.00
_cell.angle_beta   90.00
_cell.angle_gamma   90.00
#
_symmetry.space_group_name_H-M   'P 1'
#
loop_
_entity.id
_entity.type
_entity.pdbx_description
1 polymer ?
#
loop_
_entity_poly.entity_id
_entity_poly.type
_entity_poly.pdbx_seq_one_letter_code
_entity_poly.pdbx_strand_id
1 'polypeptide(L)'
;LANFAPAHGDERRMGEKMRKQLADVGEAGGSLDLELLQSLGTRLDARPKRLDGKTIRQFLVEKLLRVRTKQGEIKPLVLNQAQQEYEGRCDQKNIVLKARQLGITTYVAARFFVHTITRRGTLSVQVAHDQNSAEEIFRIVHRFLENLPERLQAGALCTSRANVRQVVFPRLDSEYRVETAADPNAGRGMTIQNLHCSEVARWAGDAVETLAGLRAAVPPGGEIVLESTPNGAAGAFYAEWQRAGETGYVRHFFPWWCEPSYRLTTVEAIGELSGEEAALAEQFGLDGEQIAFRREVRANFGARSVEEYPEDAESCFQSSGECVFDRETIERRMQELAPPVESGENGCLQLWWPEQVGRKYVVGVDPAEGNAGCDYSCAQVLDWGTGIQCAELRGHFDPPALAQRVTELAGRYNGALVAVERN
;
A
#
# COMPACT_ATOMS: atom_id res chain seq x y z
N LEU A 1 27.36 -14.22 37.06
CA LEU A 1 26.63 -13.12 37.69
C LEU A 1 27.58 -11.93 37.88
N ALA A 2 27.66 -11.03 36.89
CA ALA A 2 28.27 -9.71 37.05
C ALA A 2 27.33 -8.71 36.39
N ASN A 3 26.70 -7.90 37.23
CA ASN A 3 25.87 -6.76 36.86
C ASN A 3 26.71 -5.70 36.11
N PHE A 4 26.47 -5.50 34.83
CA PHE A 4 26.82 -4.27 34.12
C PHE A 4 25.59 -3.35 34.11
N ALA A 5 25.51 -2.46 35.10
CA ALA A 5 24.68 -1.28 35.02
C ALA A 5 25.40 -0.23 34.14
N PRO A 6 24.78 0.32 33.10
CA PRO A 6 25.40 1.40 32.32
C PRO A 6 25.49 2.66 33.18
N ALA A 7 26.65 3.29 33.14
CA ALA A 7 26.99 4.46 33.92
C ALA A 7 26.08 5.66 33.58
N HIS A 8 25.19 6.04 34.48
CA HIS A 8 24.31 7.21 34.41
C HIS A 8 25.01 8.57 34.13
N GLY A 9 26.33 8.61 34.20
CA GLY A 9 27.12 9.82 33.91
C GLY A 9 27.35 10.07 32.41
N ASP A 10 27.41 9.01 31.60
CA ASP A 10 27.70 9.11 30.15
C ASP A 10 26.46 9.54 29.36
N GLU A 11 25.28 9.12 29.77
CA GLU A 11 24.00 9.53 29.15
C GLU A 11 23.70 11.03 29.38
N ARG A 12 24.06 11.57 30.56
CA ARG A 12 23.88 13.01 30.84
C ARG A 12 24.84 13.89 30.02
N ARG A 13 26.13 13.51 29.94
CA ARG A 13 27.13 14.24 29.13
C ARG A 13 26.82 14.19 27.63
N MET A 14 26.39 13.03 27.14
CA MET A 14 25.98 12.87 25.74
C MET A 14 24.69 13.63 25.42
N GLY A 15 23.76 13.68 26.37
CA GLY A 15 22.55 14.49 26.27
C GLY A 15 22.85 16.01 26.22
N GLU A 16 23.82 16.51 26.97
CA GLU A 16 24.23 17.91 26.94
C GLU A 16 24.95 18.29 25.64
N LYS A 17 25.87 17.44 25.16
CA LYS A 17 26.56 17.65 23.87
C LYS A 17 25.56 17.67 22.72
N MET A 18 24.63 16.74 22.68
CA MET A 18 23.56 16.70 21.69
C MET A 18 22.60 17.91 21.82
N ARG A 19 22.31 18.35 23.03
CA ARG A 19 21.49 19.55 23.29
C ARG A 19 22.13 20.82 22.74
N LYS A 20 23.42 20.97 22.88
CA LYS A 20 24.21 22.10 22.33
C LYS A 20 24.23 22.00 20.79
N GLN A 21 24.49 20.82 20.25
CA GLN A 21 24.55 20.57 18.83
C GLN A 21 23.19 20.80 18.11
N LEU A 22 22.05 20.40 18.71
CA LEU A 22 20.73 20.68 18.15
C LEU A 22 20.35 22.16 18.24
N ALA A 23 20.84 22.89 19.25
CA ALA A 23 20.68 24.34 19.35
C ALA A 23 21.48 25.03 18.23
N ASP A 24 22.72 24.61 18.02
CA ASP A 24 23.60 25.16 16.97
C ASP A 24 23.06 24.90 15.55
N VAL A 25 22.32 23.79 15.32
CA VAL A 25 21.62 23.51 14.04
C VAL A 25 20.39 24.42 13.85
N GLY A 26 19.77 24.86 14.94
CA GLY A 26 18.59 25.75 14.94
C GLY A 26 18.92 27.21 14.63
N GLU A 27 20.12 27.68 14.96
CA GLU A 27 20.57 29.04 14.69
C GLU A 27 21.14 29.18 13.25
N ALA A 28 20.83 30.29 12.60
CA ALA A 28 21.33 30.59 11.26
C ALA A 28 22.86 30.74 11.29
N GLY A 29 23.60 29.65 11.12
CA GLY A 29 25.06 29.62 11.16
C GLY A 29 25.67 28.39 11.86
N GLY A 30 24.89 27.57 12.54
CA GLY A 30 25.34 26.34 13.18
C GLY A 30 25.89 25.34 12.16
N SER A 31 27.11 24.82 12.39
CA SER A 31 27.75 23.92 11.44
C SER A 31 27.21 22.48 11.61
N LEU A 32 26.40 22.05 10.65
CA LEU A 32 26.12 20.65 10.41
C LEU A 32 27.36 20.03 9.73
N ASP A 33 28.14 19.27 10.47
CA ASP A 33 29.24 18.46 9.91
C ASP A 33 28.83 16.97 9.80
N LEU A 34 29.72 16.17 9.21
CA LEU A 34 29.45 14.75 9.01
C LEU A 34 29.32 13.98 10.35
N GLU A 35 30.16 14.32 11.32
CA GLU A 35 30.16 13.64 12.63
C GLU A 35 28.83 13.86 13.34
N LEU A 36 28.33 15.10 13.30
CA LEU A 36 27.03 15.41 13.86
C LEU A 36 25.89 14.68 13.13
N LEU A 37 25.88 14.68 11.80
CA LEU A 37 24.89 13.95 11.01
C LEU A 37 24.90 12.46 11.35
N GLN A 38 26.07 11.82 11.43
CA GLN A 38 26.19 10.42 11.80
C GLN A 38 25.73 10.15 13.23
N SER A 39 26.08 11.02 14.17
CA SER A 39 25.61 10.96 15.55
C SER A 39 24.08 11.03 15.65
N LEU A 40 23.46 11.90 14.89
CA LEU A 40 22.00 11.99 14.78
C LEU A 40 21.40 10.78 14.06
N GLY A 41 22.07 10.23 13.06
CA GLY A 41 21.68 9.07 12.29
C GLY A 41 21.49 7.79 13.14
N THR A 42 22.21 7.64 14.24
CA THR A 42 22.02 6.52 15.16
C THR A 42 20.74 6.60 16.00
N ARG A 43 20.07 7.76 16.00
CA ARG A 43 18.93 8.08 16.88
C ARG A 43 17.77 8.73 16.13
N LEU A 44 17.58 8.46 14.85
CA LEU A 44 16.59 9.12 14.02
C LEU A 44 15.17 9.08 14.60
N ASP A 45 14.82 7.98 15.28
CA ASP A 45 13.48 7.77 15.85
C ASP A 45 13.33 8.30 17.28
N ALA A 46 14.42 8.80 17.88
CA ALA A 46 14.38 9.40 19.21
C ALA A 46 13.55 10.71 19.18
N ARG A 47 12.81 10.98 20.28
CA ARG A 47 11.96 12.17 20.48
C ARG A 47 12.50 13.02 21.64
N PRO A 48 13.52 13.86 21.42
CA PRO A 48 14.03 14.74 22.46
C PRO A 48 12.99 15.79 22.87
N LYS A 49 12.92 16.14 24.16
CA LYS A 49 11.97 17.13 24.72
C LYS A 49 12.01 18.49 23.99
N ARG A 50 13.17 18.89 23.44
CA ARG A 50 13.36 20.18 22.73
C ARG A 50 12.76 20.22 21.32
N LEU A 51 12.34 19.09 20.77
CA LEU A 51 11.76 18.99 19.45
C LEU A 51 10.23 18.93 19.48
N ASP A 52 9.61 19.34 20.57
CA ASP A 52 8.15 19.43 20.73
C ASP A 52 7.41 18.16 20.27
N GLY A 53 7.94 16.99 20.67
CA GLY A 53 7.40 15.69 20.30
C GLY A 53 7.84 15.15 18.93
N LYS A 54 8.58 15.94 18.13
CA LYS A 54 9.13 15.49 16.84
C LYS A 54 10.28 14.50 17.04
N THR A 55 10.42 13.56 16.12
CA THR A 55 11.62 12.72 16.02
C THR A 55 12.81 13.53 15.51
N ILE A 56 14.02 13.04 15.75
CA ILE A 56 15.23 13.63 15.13
C ILE A 56 15.10 13.58 13.59
N ARG A 57 14.51 12.53 13.05
CA ARG A 57 14.24 12.40 11.62
C ARG A 57 13.36 13.52 11.10
N GLN A 58 12.20 13.77 11.73
CA GLN A 58 11.31 14.86 11.36
C GLN A 58 12.04 16.21 11.37
N PHE A 59 12.83 16.46 12.43
CA PHE A 59 13.61 17.67 12.54
C PHE A 59 14.61 17.83 11.36
N LEU A 60 15.34 16.77 11.01
CA LEU A 60 16.29 16.80 9.89
C LEU A 60 15.57 16.98 8.55
N VAL A 61 14.44 16.32 8.34
CA VAL A 61 13.61 16.49 7.15
C VAL A 61 13.20 17.95 6.99
N GLU A 62 12.60 18.55 8.00
CA GLU A 62 12.14 19.95 7.95
C GLU A 62 13.28 20.96 7.79
N LYS A 63 14.43 20.68 8.41
CA LYS A 63 15.58 21.58 8.40
C LYS A 63 16.35 21.53 7.07
N LEU A 64 16.59 20.33 6.55
CA LEU A 64 17.48 20.10 5.42
C LEU A 64 16.76 20.04 4.08
N LEU A 65 15.53 19.51 4.05
CA LEU A 65 14.89 19.17 2.80
C LEU A 65 13.90 20.23 2.32
N ARG A 66 13.83 20.41 1.02
CA ARG A 66 12.94 21.35 0.36
C ARG A 66 12.07 20.61 -0.65
N VAL A 67 10.81 21.02 -0.75
CA VAL A 67 9.85 20.48 -1.71
C VAL A 67 9.29 21.60 -2.57
N ARG A 68 8.87 21.23 -3.78
CA ARG A 68 8.10 22.12 -4.65
C ARG A 68 6.62 21.98 -4.28
N THR A 69 5.98 23.09 -3.94
CA THR A 69 4.54 23.13 -3.66
C THR A 69 3.73 22.98 -4.95
N LYS A 70 2.40 22.74 -4.83
CA LYS A 70 1.46 22.73 -5.96
C LYS A 70 1.48 24.07 -6.73
N GLN A 71 1.85 25.18 -6.08
CA GLN A 71 2.01 26.51 -6.69
C GLN A 71 3.39 26.73 -7.34
N GLY A 72 4.29 25.75 -7.28
CA GLY A 72 5.61 25.83 -7.89
C GLY A 72 6.71 26.41 -6.99
N GLU A 73 6.40 26.85 -5.79
CA GLU A 73 7.37 27.42 -4.84
C GLU A 73 8.21 26.34 -4.16
N ILE A 74 9.46 26.67 -3.86
CA ILE A 74 10.35 25.79 -3.08
C ILE A 74 10.25 26.18 -1.61
N LYS A 75 9.77 25.24 -0.78
CA LYS A 75 9.59 25.46 0.67
C LYS A 75 10.22 24.33 1.50
N PRO A 76 10.52 24.56 2.80
CA PRO A 76 10.85 23.46 3.72
C PRO A 76 9.78 22.37 3.69
N LEU A 77 10.20 21.10 3.75
CA LEU A 77 9.27 19.98 3.87
C LEU A 77 8.75 19.93 5.31
N VAL A 78 7.64 20.60 5.57
CA VAL A 78 6.89 20.49 6.82
C VAL A 78 5.84 19.39 6.65
N LEU A 79 5.81 18.43 7.58
CA LEU A 79 4.91 17.28 7.50
C LEU A 79 3.45 17.70 7.61
N ASN A 80 2.63 17.26 6.67
CA ASN A 80 1.18 17.35 6.75
C ASN A 80 0.61 16.30 7.73
N GLN A 81 -0.70 16.33 7.95
CA GLN A 81 -1.38 15.44 8.91
C GLN A 81 -1.14 13.96 8.61
N ALA A 82 -1.30 13.51 7.35
CA ALA A 82 -1.09 12.11 6.96
C ALA A 82 0.37 11.66 7.18
N GLN A 83 1.32 12.52 6.85
CA GLN A 83 2.74 12.26 7.04
C GLN A 83 3.13 12.20 8.53
N GLN A 84 2.53 13.06 9.37
CA GLN A 84 2.73 13.04 10.83
C GLN A 84 2.16 11.75 11.44
N GLU A 85 0.97 11.34 11.01
CA GLU A 85 0.35 10.11 11.48
C GLU A 85 1.18 8.90 11.05
N TYR A 86 1.64 8.86 9.79
CA TYR A 86 2.54 7.81 9.29
C TYR A 86 3.80 7.73 10.16
N GLU A 87 4.51 8.85 10.36
CA GLU A 87 5.75 8.89 11.19
C GLU A 87 5.50 8.48 12.64
N GLY A 88 4.30 8.74 13.16
CA GLY A 88 3.91 8.37 14.52
C GLY A 88 3.68 6.87 14.72
N ARG A 89 3.37 6.13 13.65
CA ARG A 89 2.91 4.73 13.70
C ARG A 89 3.77 3.76 12.88
N CYS A 90 4.67 4.27 12.02
CA CYS A 90 5.49 3.42 11.15
C CYS A 90 6.43 2.50 11.95
N ASP A 91 6.72 1.34 11.39
CA ASP A 91 7.64 0.33 11.90
C ASP A 91 8.55 -0.15 10.75
N GLN A 92 9.26 -1.26 10.92
CA GLN A 92 10.14 -1.83 9.88
C GLN A 92 9.38 -2.26 8.62
N LYS A 93 8.13 -2.68 8.74
CA LYS A 93 7.29 -3.07 7.61
C LYS A 93 5.98 -2.28 7.62
N ASN A 94 5.75 -1.52 6.57
CA ASN A 94 4.60 -0.65 6.44
C ASN A 94 3.88 -0.91 5.14
N ILE A 95 2.54 -0.95 5.19
CA ILE A 95 1.70 -0.95 4.00
C ILE A 95 0.72 0.22 4.07
N VAL A 96 0.71 1.05 3.03
CA VAL A 96 -0.03 2.32 3.00
C VAL A 96 -1.06 2.30 1.88
N LEU A 97 -2.32 2.31 2.27
CA LEU A 97 -3.47 2.52 1.41
C LEU A 97 -3.91 3.97 1.54
N LYS A 98 -3.95 4.70 0.45
CA LYS A 98 -4.12 6.16 0.50
C LYS A 98 -4.93 6.73 -0.63
N ALA A 99 -5.51 7.91 -0.43
CA ALA A 99 -5.99 8.76 -1.51
C ALA A 99 -4.81 9.36 -2.32
N ARG A 100 -5.13 9.88 -3.49
CA ARG A 100 -4.14 10.56 -4.34
C ARG A 100 -3.53 11.77 -3.65
N GLN A 101 -2.30 12.10 -4.02
CA GLN A 101 -1.58 13.34 -3.72
C GLN A 101 -1.51 13.74 -2.23
N LEU A 102 -1.54 12.78 -1.31
CA LEU A 102 -1.35 13.04 0.12
C LEU A 102 0.13 13.28 0.51
N GLY A 103 1.05 13.18 -0.47
CA GLY A 103 2.48 13.42 -0.26
C GLY A 103 3.22 12.30 0.47
N ILE A 104 2.64 11.11 0.61
CA ILE A 104 3.29 9.96 1.29
C ILE A 104 4.56 9.54 0.54
N THR A 105 4.51 9.37 -0.79
CA THR A 105 5.68 9.04 -1.62
C THR A 105 6.83 10.03 -1.39
N THR A 106 6.51 11.34 -1.34
CA THR A 106 7.48 12.41 -1.05
C THR A 106 8.08 12.27 0.35
N TYR A 107 7.24 11.94 1.33
CA TYR A 107 7.72 11.79 2.70
C TYR A 107 8.55 10.54 2.91
N VAL A 108 8.17 9.40 2.33
CA VAL A 108 9.00 8.18 2.37
C VAL A 108 10.35 8.42 1.67
N ALA A 109 10.36 9.13 0.52
CA ALA A 109 11.59 9.56 -0.12
C ALA A 109 12.48 10.41 0.81
N ALA A 110 11.89 11.39 1.51
CA ALA A 110 12.59 12.24 2.46
C ALA A 110 13.14 11.44 3.66
N ARG A 111 12.34 10.52 4.20
CA ARG A 111 12.68 9.63 5.30
C ARG A 111 13.90 8.78 4.94
N PHE A 112 13.88 8.15 3.76
CA PHE A 112 14.97 7.31 3.27
C PHE A 112 16.20 8.13 2.84
N PHE A 113 15.99 9.31 2.28
CA PHE A 113 17.10 10.22 1.96
C PHE A 113 17.86 10.65 3.21
N VAL A 114 17.16 11.06 4.28
CA VAL A 114 17.79 11.38 5.58
C VAL A 114 18.54 10.17 6.13
N HIS A 115 17.99 8.96 6.02
CA HIS A 115 18.67 7.73 6.43
C HIS A 115 19.97 7.51 5.64
N THR A 116 19.92 7.68 4.30
CA THR A 116 21.06 7.52 3.39
C THR A 116 22.20 8.50 3.68
N ILE A 117 21.89 9.76 4.00
CA ILE A 117 22.91 10.78 4.26
C ILE A 117 23.42 10.82 5.71
N THR A 118 22.80 10.09 6.62
CA THR A 118 23.18 10.07 8.04
C THR A 118 23.81 8.76 8.49
N ARG A 119 23.63 7.67 7.76
CA ARG A 119 24.20 6.34 8.09
C ARG A 119 25.11 5.85 6.98
N ARG A 120 26.25 5.28 7.39
CA ARG A 120 27.19 4.66 6.43
C ARG A 120 26.66 3.31 5.93
N GLY A 121 27.04 2.96 4.69
CA GLY A 121 26.70 1.67 4.09
C GLY A 121 25.20 1.52 3.82
N THR A 122 24.47 2.62 3.64
CA THR A 122 23.01 2.58 3.44
C THR A 122 22.68 2.59 1.95
N LEU A 123 22.00 1.56 1.48
CA LEU A 123 21.35 1.54 0.18
C LEU A 123 19.85 1.74 0.37
N SER A 124 19.31 2.83 -0.17
CA SER A 124 17.88 3.10 -0.25
C SER A 124 17.40 2.93 -1.69
N VAL A 125 16.37 2.13 -1.89
CA VAL A 125 15.79 1.85 -3.20
C VAL A 125 14.30 2.19 -3.19
N GLN A 126 13.87 3.02 -4.15
CA GLN A 126 12.45 3.21 -4.47
C GLN A 126 12.12 2.54 -5.79
N VAL A 127 11.01 1.82 -5.84
CA VAL A 127 10.54 1.13 -7.03
C VAL A 127 9.20 1.72 -7.44
N ALA A 128 9.15 2.33 -8.62
CA ALA A 128 7.94 2.91 -9.21
C ALA A 128 7.26 1.91 -10.16
N HIS A 129 5.98 2.12 -10.46
CA HIS A 129 5.24 1.24 -11.37
C HIS A 129 5.68 1.40 -12.83
N ASP A 130 6.16 2.58 -13.24
CA ASP A 130 6.68 2.85 -14.57
C ASP A 130 7.86 3.83 -14.57
N GLN A 131 8.48 4.02 -15.76
CA GLN A 131 9.65 4.87 -15.94
C GLN A 131 9.35 6.35 -15.65
N ASN A 132 8.20 6.87 -16.08
CA ASN A 132 7.83 8.28 -15.86
C ASN A 132 7.69 8.57 -14.37
N SER A 133 7.04 7.67 -13.64
CA SER A 133 6.90 7.77 -12.20
C SER A 133 8.23 7.66 -11.46
N ALA A 134 9.14 6.81 -11.95
CA ALA A 134 10.50 6.74 -11.43
C ALA A 134 11.26 8.07 -11.59
N GLU A 135 11.14 8.71 -12.74
CA GLU A 135 11.75 10.02 -13.00
C GLU A 135 11.14 11.12 -12.12
N GLU A 136 9.83 11.11 -11.89
CA GLU A 136 9.19 12.07 -10.98
C GLU A 136 9.66 11.89 -9.53
N ILE A 137 9.75 10.64 -9.05
CA ILE A 137 10.29 10.35 -7.72
C ILE A 137 11.75 10.82 -7.65
N PHE A 138 12.54 10.55 -8.69
CA PHE A 138 13.93 10.95 -8.69
C PHE A 138 14.13 12.47 -8.72
N ARG A 139 13.25 13.24 -9.38
CA ARG A 139 13.24 14.71 -9.31
C ARG A 139 13.01 15.23 -7.89
N ILE A 140 12.22 14.50 -7.06
CA ILE A 140 12.06 14.84 -5.65
C ILE A 140 13.38 14.67 -4.92
N VAL A 141 14.08 13.55 -5.12
CA VAL A 141 15.38 13.25 -4.50
C VAL A 141 16.46 14.24 -4.94
N HIS A 142 16.51 14.58 -6.24
CA HIS A 142 17.41 15.62 -6.76
C HIS A 142 17.18 16.97 -6.09
N ARG A 143 15.92 17.35 -5.90
CA ARG A 143 15.59 18.61 -5.21
C ARG A 143 16.06 18.60 -3.77
N PHE A 144 15.99 17.47 -3.08
CA PHE A 144 16.57 17.34 -1.74
C PHE A 144 18.07 17.58 -1.78
N LEU A 145 18.78 16.93 -2.72
CA LEU A 145 20.22 17.06 -2.89
C LEU A 145 20.63 18.50 -3.20
N GLU A 146 20.00 19.14 -4.19
CA GLU A 146 20.32 20.49 -4.66
C GLU A 146 20.08 21.57 -3.61
N ASN A 147 19.18 21.34 -2.67
CA ASN A 147 18.84 22.29 -1.61
C ASN A 147 19.50 21.98 -0.26
N LEU A 148 20.41 21.00 -0.20
CA LEU A 148 21.23 20.81 0.99
C LEU A 148 22.17 21.99 1.19
N PRO A 149 22.58 22.30 2.43
CA PRO A 149 23.60 23.31 2.68
C PRO A 149 24.88 23.07 1.90
N GLU A 150 25.43 24.12 1.25
CA GLU A 150 26.63 24.02 0.38
C GLU A 150 27.81 23.33 1.08
N ARG A 151 28.02 23.58 2.37
CA ARG A 151 29.09 22.95 3.16
C ARG A 151 28.95 21.43 3.23
N LEU A 152 27.71 20.92 3.26
CA LEU A 152 27.46 19.47 3.21
C LEU A 152 27.68 18.93 1.81
N GLN A 153 27.22 19.63 0.78
CA GLN A 153 27.38 19.21 -0.63
C GLN A 153 28.87 19.20 -1.05
N ALA A 154 29.62 20.24 -0.73
CA ALA A 154 31.06 20.34 -1.03
C ALA A 154 31.92 19.42 -0.13
N GLY A 155 31.40 19.04 1.03
CA GLY A 155 32.10 18.27 2.05
C GLY A 155 31.70 16.80 2.09
N ALA A 156 30.99 16.45 3.17
CA ALA A 156 30.67 15.09 3.54
C ALA A 156 29.73 14.38 2.57
N LEU A 157 28.81 15.12 1.97
CA LEU A 157 27.80 14.65 1.04
C LEU A 157 28.16 14.97 -0.42
N CYS A 158 29.46 15.17 -0.71
CA CYS A 158 29.93 15.26 -2.07
C CYS A 158 29.58 13.97 -2.82
N THR A 159 28.89 14.10 -3.94
CA THR A 159 28.46 12.96 -4.74
C THR A 159 29.52 12.60 -5.78
N SER A 160 29.78 11.30 -5.98
CA SER A 160 30.61 10.82 -7.09
C SER A 160 29.80 10.54 -8.36
N ARG A 161 28.51 10.31 -8.21
CA ARG A 161 27.55 10.08 -9.29
C ARG A 161 26.20 10.63 -8.85
N ALA A 162 25.62 11.47 -9.69
CA ALA A 162 24.23 11.92 -9.57
C ALA A 162 23.66 11.93 -11.00
N ASN A 163 22.90 10.91 -11.36
CA ASN A 163 22.28 10.77 -12.68
C ASN A 163 20.76 10.55 -12.49
N VAL A 164 20.05 10.21 -13.56
CA VAL A 164 18.59 10.06 -13.55
C VAL A 164 18.04 8.88 -12.75
N ARG A 165 18.90 8.04 -12.15
CA ARG A 165 18.46 6.83 -11.42
C ARG A 165 19.15 6.63 -10.07
N GLN A 166 20.29 7.28 -9.83
CA GLN A 166 21.04 7.06 -8.57
C GLN A 166 21.83 8.28 -8.13
N VAL A 167 21.98 8.41 -6.82
CA VAL A 167 22.88 9.36 -6.13
C VAL A 167 23.81 8.56 -5.22
N VAL A 168 25.13 8.71 -5.41
CA VAL A 168 26.16 7.98 -4.65
C VAL A 168 26.94 8.95 -3.77
N PHE A 169 27.04 8.63 -2.50
CA PHE A 169 27.79 9.35 -1.46
C PHE A 169 29.04 8.55 -1.05
N PRO A 170 30.18 8.68 -1.76
CA PRO A 170 31.32 7.78 -1.56
C PRO A 170 31.96 7.88 -0.16
N ARG A 171 31.89 9.04 0.50
CA ARG A 171 32.42 9.21 1.88
C ARG A 171 31.59 8.46 2.92
N LEU A 172 30.33 8.16 2.63
CA LEU A 172 29.43 7.39 3.46
C LEU A 172 29.34 5.93 3.03
N ASP A 173 29.84 5.57 1.86
CA ASP A 173 29.57 4.28 1.23
C ASP A 173 28.05 4.03 1.15
N SER A 174 27.31 5.06 0.78
CA SER A 174 25.84 5.06 0.77
C SER A 174 25.31 5.49 -0.58
N GLU A 175 24.13 4.98 -0.90
CA GLU A 175 23.52 5.20 -2.21
C GLU A 175 21.99 5.31 -2.11
N TYR A 176 21.40 6.15 -2.96
CA TYR A 176 19.98 6.25 -3.20
C TYR A 176 19.66 5.93 -4.64
N ARG A 177 18.77 4.96 -4.90
CA ARG A 177 18.35 4.52 -6.23
C ARG A 177 16.84 4.62 -6.41
N VAL A 178 16.45 4.86 -7.67
CA VAL A 178 15.06 4.71 -8.11
C VAL A 178 15.04 3.74 -9.30
N GLU A 179 14.25 2.69 -9.17
CA GLU A 179 14.09 1.61 -10.12
C GLU A 179 12.62 1.53 -10.58
N THR A 180 12.33 0.67 -11.55
CA THR A 180 10.97 0.41 -12.01
C THR A 180 10.59 -1.05 -11.80
N ALA A 181 9.33 -1.32 -11.46
CA ALA A 181 8.80 -2.67 -11.36
C ALA A 181 8.72 -3.38 -12.73
N ALA A 182 8.84 -2.62 -13.83
CA ALA A 182 8.94 -3.18 -15.18
C ALA A 182 10.26 -3.94 -15.42
N ASP A 183 11.29 -3.71 -14.59
CA ASP A 183 12.53 -4.49 -14.63
C ASP A 183 12.41 -5.71 -13.70
N PRO A 184 12.31 -6.94 -14.22
CA PRO A 184 12.19 -8.15 -13.40
C PRO A 184 13.44 -8.43 -12.55
N ASN A 185 14.56 -7.72 -12.81
CA ASN A 185 15.78 -7.80 -12.03
C ASN A 185 15.94 -6.68 -11.00
N ALA A 186 14.95 -5.81 -10.85
CA ALA A 186 14.98 -4.76 -9.83
C ALA A 186 15.34 -5.33 -8.45
N GLY A 187 16.35 -4.76 -7.80
CA GLY A 187 16.81 -5.21 -6.47
C GLY A 187 17.64 -6.48 -6.43
N ARG A 188 17.78 -7.26 -7.52
CA ARG A 188 18.58 -8.49 -7.51
C ARG A 188 20.06 -8.21 -7.30
N GLY A 189 20.69 -8.98 -6.40
CA GLY A 189 22.11 -8.82 -6.05
C GLY A 189 22.43 -7.61 -5.18
N MET A 190 21.44 -6.92 -4.67
CA MET A 190 21.59 -5.78 -3.75
C MET A 190 21.33 -6.20 -2.31
N THR A 191 21.87 -5.43 -1.35
CA THR A 191 21.46 -5.48 0.06
C THR A 191 20.82 -4.14 0.39
N ILE A 192 19.49 -4.12 0.49
CA ILE A 192 18.68 -2.89 0.55
C ILE A 192 18.29 -2.62 1.99
N GLN A 193 18.80 -1.53 2.60
CA GLN A 193 18.42 -1.14 3.96
C GLN A 193 17.06 -0.46 4.02
N ASN A 194 16.66 0.24 2.94
CA ASN A 194 15.36 0.89 2.87
C ASN A 194 14.74 0.62 1.50
N LEU A 195 13.62 -0.07 1.49
CA LEU A 195 12.87 -0.42 0.29
C LEU A 195 11.51 0.28 0.30
N HIS A 196 11.24 1.07 -0.75
CA HIS A 196 9.94 1.68 -0.98
C HIS A 196 9.37 1.20 -2.31
N CYS A 197 8.22 0.55 -2.29
CA CYS A 197 7.46 0.12 -3.45
C CYS A 197 6.25 1.03 -3.62
N SER A 198 6.27 1.90 -4.64
CA SER A 198 5.24 2.90 -4.89
C SER A 198 4.24 2.43 -5.94
N GLU A 199 2.95 2.70 -5.71
CA GLU A 199 1.81 2.34 -6.57
C GLU A 199 1.78 0.86 -6.94
N VAL A 200 1.99 -0.01 -5.94
CA VAL A 200 2.09 -1.49 -6.11
C VAL A 200 0.85 -2.09 -6.77
N ALA A 201 -0.34 -1.56 -6.50
CA ALA A 201 -1.58 -2.02 -7.13
C ALA A 201 -1.62 -1.80 -8.66
N ARG A 202 -0.69 -0.98 -9.21
CA ARG A 202 -0.59 -0.67 -10.63
C ARG A 202 0.61 -1.32 -11.31
N TRP A 203 1.35 -2.19 -10.61
CA TRP A 203 2.49 -2.90 -11.19
C TRP A 203 2.02 -3.89 -12.26
N ALA A 204 2.65 -3.82 -13.42
CA ALA A 204 2.40 -4.75 -14.52
C ALA A 204 3.20 -6.05 -14.36
N GLY A 205 2.78 -7.11 -15.05
CA GLY A 205 3.44 -8.42 -15.01
C GLY A 205 3.22 -9.14 -13.68
N ASP A 206 4.18 -10.00 -13.30
CA ASP A 206 4.11 -10.72 -12.03
C ASP A 206 4.61 -9.86 -10.86
N ALA A 207 3.72 -9.03 -10.34
CA ALA A 207 3.99 -8.17 -9.20
C ALA A 207 4.30 -8.97 -7.92
N VAL A 208 3.79 -10.20 -7.78
CA VAL A 208 4.04 -11.07 -6.62
C VAL A 208 5.49 -11.54 -6.63
N GLU A 209 5.98 -12.04 -7.78
CA GLU A 209 7.37 -12.46 -7.94
C GLU A 209 8.34 -11.27 -7.75
N THR A 210 8.03 -10.13 -8.35
CA THR A 210 8.84 -8.91 -8.21
C THR A 210 8.95 -8.47 -6.75
N LEU A 211 7.83 -8.42 -6.00
CA LEU A 211 7.84 -8.11 -4.57
C LEU A 211 8.63 -9.12 -3.75
N ALA A 212 8.51 -10.41 -4.05
CA ALA A 212 9.25 -11.45 -3.36
C ALA A 212 10.77 -11.27 -3.55
N GLY A 213 11.21 -10.99 -4.78
CA GLY A 213 12.61 -10.71 -5.10
C GLY A 213 13.16 -9.49 -4.37
N LEU A 214 12.41 -8.38 -4.37
CA LEU A 214 12.78 -7.14 -3.67
C LEU A 214 12.86 -7.34 -2.15
N ARG A 215 11.90 -8.04 -1.55
CA ARG A 215 11.91 -8.35 -0.10
C ARG A 215 13.08 -9.19 0.31
N ALA A 216 13.46 -10.18 -0.51
CA ALA A 216 14.62 -11.04 -0.26
C ALA A 216 15.94 -10.25 -0.23
N ALA A 217 16.00 -9.09 -0.86
CA ALA A 217 17.15 -8.18 -0.85
C ALA A 217 17.24 -7.31 0.42
N VAL A 218 16.19 -7.29 1.26
CA VAL A 218 16.16 -6.49 2.49
C VAL A 218 16.61 -7.33 3.68
N PRO A 219 17.73 -6.98 4.34
CA PRO A 219 18.22 -7.73 5.49
C PRO A 219 17.33 -7.52 6.74
N PRO A 220 17.43 -8.39 7.75
CA PRO A 220 16.80 -8.15 9.05
C PRO A 220 17.16 -6.75 9.60
N GLY A 221 16.12 -6.00 10.00
CA GLY A 221 16.28 -4.61 10.48
C GLY A 221 16.22 -3.55 9.37
N GLY A 222 16.08 -3.94 8.11
CA GLY A 222 15.77 -3.02 7.03
C GLY A 222 14.31 -2.55 7.07
N GLU A 223 14.04 -1.41 6.46
CA GLU A 223 12.69 -0.82 6.39
C GLU A 223 12.04 -1.10 5.03
N ILE A 224 10.80 -1.56 5.03
CA ILE A 224 9.98 -1.81 3.82
C ILE A 224 8.72 -0.97 3.90
N VAL A 225 8.44 -0.24 2.83
CA VAL A 225 7.19 0.51 2.66
C VAL A 225 6.54 0.11 1.33
N LEU A 226 5.35 -0.47 1.40
CA LEU A 226 4.49 -0.70 0.25
C LEU A 226 3.42 0.39 0.25
N GLU A 227 3.22 1.11 -0.84
CA GLU A 227 2.15 2.10 -0.91
C GLU A 227 1.37 2.01 -2.22
N SER A 228 0.08 2.28 -2.16
CA SER A 228 -0.76 2.43 -3.36
C SER A 228 -2.06 3.17 -3.06
N THR A 229 -2.67 3.74 -4.11
CA THR A 229 -4.12 3.90 -4.20
C THR A 229 -4.73 2.52 -4.44
N PRO A 230 -6.00 2.29 -4.07
CA PRO A 230 -6.71 1.05 -4.43
C PRO A 230 -6.77 0.85 -5.95
N ASN A 231 -6.83 -0.41 -6.39
CA ASN A 231 -7.04 -0.77 -7.80
C ASN A 231 -7.71 -2.15 -7.86
N GLY A 232 -8.93 -2.23 -7.34
CA GLY A 232 -9.70 -3.46 -7.29
C GLY A 232 -9.35 -4.43 -6.16
N ALA A 233 -10.25 -5.39 -5.95
CA ALA A 233 -10.11 -6.43 -4.93
C ALA A 233 -9.27 -7.61 -5.43
N ALA A 234 -8.20 -7.33 -6.18
CA ALA A 234 -7.29 -8.34 -6.73
C ALA A 234 -5.85 -7.83 -6.82
N GLY A 235 -4.93 -8.71 -7.18
CA GLY A 235 -3.52 -8.37 -7.38
C GLY A 235 -2.68 -8.32 -6.11
N ALA A 236 -1.38 -8.07 -6.31
CA ALA A 236 -0.37 -8.20 -5.26
C ALA A 236 -0.62 -7.27 -4.07
N PHE A 237 -0.96 -5.99 -4.31
CA PHE A 237 -1.18 -5.04 -3.22
C PHE A 237 -2.38 -5.39 -2.36
N TYR A 238 -3.50 -5.78 -2.97
CA TYR A 238 -4.69 -6.22 -2.24
C TYR A 238 -4.40 -7.45 -1.37
N ALA A 239 -3.74 -8.46 -1.95
CA ALA A 239 -3.34 -9.67 -1.20
C ALA A 239 -2.43 -9.33 -0.01
N GLU A 240 -1.45 -8.43 -0.19
CA GLU A 240 -0.57 -7.97 0.89
C GLU A 240 -1.33 -7.15 1.94
N TRP A 241 -2.28 -6.32 1.53
CA TRP A 241 -3.14 -5.57 2.45
C TRP A 241 -3.95 -6.50 3.34
N GLN A 242 -4.58 -7.53 2.74
CA GLN A 242 -5.37 -8.52 3.50
C GLN A 242 -4.51 -9.29 4.51
N ARG A 243 -3.31 -9.70 4.11
CA ARG A 243 -2.39 -10.50 4.93
C ARG A 243 -1.45 -9.68 5.81
N ALA A 244 -1.58 -8.37 5.85
CA ALA A 244 -0.63 -7.47 6.54
C ALA A 244 -0.40 -7.86 8.01
N GLY A 245 -1.47 -8.24 8.75
CA GLY A 245 -1.37 -8.69 10.14
C GLY A 245 -0.53 -9.96 10.33
N GLU A 246 -0.61 -10.89 9.37
CA GLU A 246 0.14 -12.16 9.40
C GLU A 246 1.60 -11.97 9.00
N THR A 247 1.86 -11.04 8.08
CA THR A 247 3.19 -10.78 7.52
C THR A 247 3.99 -9.72 8.29
N GLY A 248 3.38 -9.16 9.35
CA GLY A 248 4.01 -8.18 10.23
C GLY A 248 4.08 -6.77 9.64
N TYR A 249 3.23 -6.45 8.66
CA TYR A 249 3.08 -5.08 8.17
C TYR A 249 2.13 -4.27 9.04
N VAL A 250 2.53 -3.05 9.37
CA VAL A 250 1.65 -2.05 9.95
C VAL A 250 0.79 -1.45 8.84
N ARG A 251 -0.53 -1.55 8.97
CA ARG A 251 -1.48 -0.94 8.03
C ARG A 251 -1.64 0.54 8.32
N HIS A 252 -1.53 1.37 7.28
CA HIS A 252 -1.84 2.79 7.30
C HIS A 252 -2.91 3.06 6.26
N PHE A 253 -4.03 3.63 6.67
CA PHE A 253 -5.09 4.07 5.77
C PHE A 253 -5.23 5.59 5.86
N PHE A 254 -5.13 6.27 4.72
CA PHE A 254 -5.26 7.72 4.63
C PHE A 254 -6.37 8.08 3.63
N PRO A 255 -7.58 8.38 4.12
CA PRO A 255 -8.68 8.83 3.29
C PRO A 255 -8.42 10.22 2.72
N TRP A 256 -9.22 10.63 1.73
CA TRP A 256 -9.02 11.86 0.99
C TRP A 256 -9.07 13.13 1.89
N TRP A 257 -9.85 13.14 2.93
CA TRP A 257 -9.95 14.31 3.84
C TRP A 257 -8.71 14.56 4.71
N CYS A 258 -7.73 13.67 4.66
CA CYS A 258 -6.40 13.95 5.25
C CYS A 258 -5.62 15.04 4.48
N GLU A 259 -6.08 15.44 3.28
CA GLU A 259 -5.52 16.54 2.51
C GLU A 259 -6.38 17.80 2.70
N PRO A 260 -5.88 18.83 3.42
CA PRO A 260 -6.67 20.04 3.72
C PRO A 260 -7.12 20.82 2.50
N SER A 261 -6.44 20.66 1.35
CA SER A 261 -6.80 21.34 0.09
C SER A 261 -7.95 20.67 -0.66
N TYR A 262 -8.43 19.50 -0.22
CA TYR A 262 -9.56 18.81 -0.83
C TYR A 262 -10.89 19.38 -0.32
N ARG A 263 -11.19 20.60 -0.80
CA ARG A 263 -12.41 21.36 -0.50
C ARG A 263 -12.75 22.34 -1.61
N LEU A 264 -14.03 22.68 -1.74
CA LEU A 264 -14.52 23.70 -2.65
C LEU A 264 -14.95 24.95 -1.87
N THR A 265 -14.19 26.05 -2.02
CA THR A 265 -14.39 27.30 -1.28
C THR A 265 -15.46 28.21 -1.89
N THR A 266 -16.02 27.88 -3.07
CA THR A 266 -16.94 28.74 -3.84
C THR A 266 -18.41 28.33 -3.75
N VAL A 267 -18.78 27.47 -2.79
CA VAL A 267 -20.14 26.95 -2.68
C VAL A 267 -20.99 27.85 -1.79
N GLU A 268 -21.93 28.59 -2.37
CA GLU A 268 -22.86 29.47 -1.63
C GLU A 268 -23.82 28.69 -0.71
N ALA A 269 -24.20 27.47 -1.09
CA ALA A 269 -24.91 26.51 -0.23
C ALA A 269 -24.82 25.09 -0.82
N ILE A 270 -24.48 24.12 0.01
CA ILE A 270 -24.39 22.70 -0.42
C ILE A 270 -25.75 21.99 -0.51
N GLY A 271 -26.84 22.66 -0.16
CA GLY A 271 -28.17 22.05 -0.06
C GLY A 271 -28.26 21.04 1.09
N GLU A 272 -29.36 20.26 1.10
CA GLU A 272 -29.51 19.19 2.09
C GLU A 272 -28.48 18.07 1.88
N LEU A 273 -27.97 17.55 3.00
CA LEU A 273 -27.09 16.38 2.98
C LEU A 273 -27.92 15.11 2.81
N SER A 274 -27.42 14.18 1.99
CA SER A 274 -27.97 12.82 2.02
C SER A 274 -27.70 12.15 3.36
N GLY A 275 -28.41 11.06 3.68
CA GLY A 275 -28.17 10.30 4.93
C GLY A 275 -26.72 9.80 5.03
N GLU A 276 -26.13 9.36 3.92
CA GLU A 276 -24.74 8.94 3.85
C GLU A 276 -23.76 10.11 4.12
N GLU A 277 -24.00 11.26 3.50
CA GLU A 277 -23.17 12.46 3.69
C GLU A 277 -23.24 12.99 5.12
N ALA A 278 -24.43 12.98 5.71
CA ALA A 278 -24.62 13.40 7.08
C ALA A 278 -23.88 12.48 8.06
N ALA A 279 -23.96 11.14 7.88
CA ALA A 279 -23.22 10.18 8.68
C ALA A 279 -21.70 10.34 8.54
N LEU A 280 -21.20 10.52 7.30
CA LEU A 280 -19.78 10.71 7.04
C LEU A 280 -19.27 12.03 7.67
N ALA A 281 -20.03 13.12 7.53
CA ALA A 281 -19.71 14.42 8.09
C ALA A 281 -19.67 14.38 9.62
N GLU A 282 -20.62 13.71 10.26
CA GLU A 282 -20.68 13.53 11.72
C GLU A 282 -19.51 12.66 12.21
N GLN A 283 -19.23 11.54 11.54
CA GLN A 283 -18.22 10.60 11.98
C GLN A 283 -16.79 11.16 11.88
N PHE A 284 -16.49 11.92 10.81
CA PHE A 284 -15.14 12.41 10.52
C PHE A 284 -14.97 13.92 10.66
N GLY A 285 -16.00 14.64 11.06
CA GLY A 285 -15.97 16.08 11.26
C GLY A 285 -15.81 16.88 9.96
N LEU A 286 -16.38 16.39 8.84
CA LEU A 286 -16.26 17.04 7.55
C LEU A 286 -17.19 18.25 7.45
N ASP A 287 -16.65 19.34 6.89
CA ASP A 287 -17.42 20.56 6.65
C ASP A 287 -18.11 20.57 5.28
N GLY A 288 -18.91 21.61 5.04
CA GLY A 288 -19.67 21.77 3.81
C GLY A 288 -18.79 21.87 2.55
N GLU A 289 -17.61 22.49 2.65
CA GLU A 289 -16.68 22.61 1.52
C GLU A 289 -16.08 21.24 1.14
N GLN A 290 -15.84 20.37 2.12
CA GLN A 290 -15.35 19.01 1.92
C GLN A 290 -16.46 18.11 1.33
N ILE A 291 -17.70 18.25 1.77
CA ILE A 291 -18.83 17.53 1.17
C ILE A 291 -19.07 17.97 -0.28
N ALA A 292 -18.93 19.26 -0.57
CA ALA A 292 -19.02 19.77 -1.94
C ALA A 292 -17.91 19.19 -2.83
N PHE A 293 -16.68 19.09 -2.33
CA PHE A 293 -15.57 18.43 -3.02
C PHE A 293 -15.89 16.95 -3.29
N ARG A 294 -16.41 16.22 -2.31
CA ARG A 294 -16.83 14.84 -2.46
C ARG A 294 -17.86 14.66 -3.60
N ARG A 295 -18.86 15.54 -3.67
CA ARG A 295 -19.86 15.53 -4.75
C ARG A 295 -19.24 15.77 -6.11
N GLU A 296 -18.33 16.74 -6.24
CA GLU A 296 -17.59 17.02 -7.47
C GLU A 296 -16.76 15.80 -7.90
N VAL A 297 -16.01 15.19 -6.98
CA VAL A 297 -15.22 14.00 -7.25
C VAL A 297 -16.10 12.85 -7.72
N ARG A 298 -17.22 12.59 -7.06
CA ARG A 298 -18.15 11.53 -7.46
C ARG A 298 -18.77 11.79 -8.84
N ALA A 299 -19.09 13.04 -9.14
CA ALA A 299 -19.62 13.44 -10.46
C ALA A 299 -18.58 13.25 -11.59
N ASN A 300 -17.32 13.62 -11.32
CA ASN A 300 -16.27 13.60 -12.33
C ASN A 300 -15.66 12.20 -12.55
N PHE A 301 -15.55 11.39 -11.50
CA PHE A 301 -14.87 10.08 -11.54
C PHE A 301 -15.83 8.89 -11.53
N GLY A 302 -17.12 9.10 -11.23
CA GLY A 302 -18.11 8.01 -11.12
C GLY A 302 -17.63 6.93 -10.15
N ALA A 303 -17.72 5.66 -10.56
CA ALA A 303 -17.29 4.51 -9.75
C ALA A 303 -15.81 4.54 -9.34
N ARG A 304 -14.95 5.18 -10.13
CA ARG A 304 -13.52 5.31 -9.79
C ARG A 304 -13.23 6.30 -8.66
N SER A 305 -14.22 7.07 -8.22
CA SER A 305 -14.05 8.04 -7.13
C SER A 305 -13.56 7.37 -5.83
N VAL A 306 -14.05 6.17 -5.54
CA VAL A 306 -13.69 5.44 -4.32
C VAL A 306 -12.28 4.86 -4.36
N GLU A 307 -11.71 4.62 -5.55
CA GLU A 307 -10.31 4.21 -5.70
C GLU A 307 -9.35 5.39 -5.60
N GLU A 308 -9.69 6.49 -6.25
CA GLU A 308 -8.81 7.66 -6.29
C GLU A 308 -8.90 8.49 -4.99
N TYR A 309 -10.08 8.49 -4.36
CA TYR A 309 -10.41 9.24 -3.14
C TYR A 309 -11.13 8.33 -2.13
N PRO A 310 -10.44 7.28 -1.61
CA PRO A 310 -11.03 6.31 -0.70
C PRO A 310 -11.53 6.96 0.60
N GLU A 311 -12.67 6.46 1.06
CA GLU A 311 -13.35 6.86 2.30
C GLU A 311 -13.27 5.76 3.36
N ASP A 312 -13.13 4.51 2.94
CA ASP A 312 -13.03 3.34 3.78
C ASP A 312 -12.02 2.34 3.22
N ALA A 313 -11.29 1.67 4.10
CA ALA A 313 -10.17 0.79 3.74
C ALA A 313 -10.59 -0.56 3.14
N GLU A 314 -11.85 -0.96 3.29
CA GLU A 314 -12.38 -2.22 2.79
C GLU A 314 -13.18 -1.99 1.50
N SER A 315 -14.11 -1.03 1.52
CA SER A 315 -14.99 -0.74 0.40
C SER A 315 -14.25 -0.14 -0.81
N CYS A 316 -13.14 0.55 -0.60
CA CYS A 316 -12.38 1.17 -1.69
C CYS A 316 -11.77 0.20 -2.71
N PHE A 317 -11.59 -1.06 -2.35
CA PHE A 317 -11.13 -2.10 -3.27
C PHE A 317 -12.25 -2.70 -4.14
N GLN A 318 -13.50 -2.46 -3.78
CA GLN A 318 -14.65 -3.14 -4.38
C GLN A 318 -15.13 -2.51 -5.69
N SER A 319 -14.56 -1.40 -6.13
CA SER A 319 -15.11 -0.57 -7.21
C SER A 319 -14.39 -0.63 -8.55
N SER A 320 -13.28 -1.37 -8.67
CA SER A 320 -12.57 -1.46 -9.94
C SER A 320 -13.18 -2.51 -10.87
N GLY A 321 -13.81 -1.99 -11.87
CA GLY A 321 -14.40 -2.69 -12.98
C GLY A 321 -15.87 -2.28 -13.12
N GLU A 322 -16.31 -2.08 -14.35
CA GLU A 322 -17.74 -2.12 -14.66
C GLU A 322 -18.22 -3.50 -14.23
N CYS A 323 -18.78 -3.59 -13.01
CA CYS A 323 -19.43 -4.82 -12.59
C CYS A 323 -20.54 -5.10 -13.59
N VAL A 324 -20.43 -6.19 -14.34
CA VAL A 324 -21.45 -6.57 -15.35
C VAL A 324 -22.82 -6.72 -14.70
N PHE A 325 -22.83 -7.08 -13.42
CA PHE A 325 -24.04 -7.22 -12.61
C PHE A 325 -24.14 -6.10 -11.58
N ASP A 326 -25.34 -5.57 -11.39
CA ASP A 326 -25.65 -4.58 -10.38
C ASP A 326 -25.35 -5.08 -8.97
N ARG A 327 -24.48 -4.35 -8.26
CA ARG A 327 -23.97 -4.74 -6.97
C ARG A 327 -25.05 -4.82 -5.88
N GLU A 328 -25.97 -3.84 -5.86
CA GLU A 328 -27.06 -3.85 -4.87
C GLU A 328 -27.95 -5.09 -5.06
N THR A 329 -28.13 -5.49 -6.32
CA THR A 329 -28.84 -6.73 -6.64
C THR A 329 -28.09 -7.95 -6.17
N ILE A 330 -26.74 -8.00 -6.32
CA ILE A 330 -25.93 -9.11 -5.80
C ILE A 330 -26.01 -9.16 -4.29
N GLU A 331 -25.80 -8.04 -3.58
CA GLU A 331 -25.83 -7.97 -2.12
C GLU A 331 -27.20 -8.39 -1.55
N ARG A 332 -28.29 -7.94 -2.17
CA ARG A 332 -29.64 -8.36 -1.81
C ARG A 332 -29.80 -9.87 -2.01
N ARG A 333 -29.34 -10.41 -3.14
CA ARG A 333 -29.42 -11.84 -3.41
C ARG A 333 -28.58 -12.67 -2.44
N MET A 334 -27.41 -12.19 -2.04
CA MET A 334 -26.60 -12.85 -1.03
C MET A 334 -27.32 -12.97 0.32
N GLN A 335 -28.14 -11.98 0.71
CA GLN A 335 -28.94 -12.04 1.91
C GLN A 335 -30.13 -13.03 1.82
N GLU A 336 -30.57 -13.34 0.60
CA GLU A 336 -31.67 -14.29 0.33
C GLU A 336 -31.18 -15.74 0.21
N LEU A 337 -29.85 -16.00 0.26
CA LEU A 337 -29.30 -17.35 0.12
C LEU A 337 -29.72 -18.26 1.27
N ALA A 338 -30.28 -19.43 0.91
CA ALA A 338 -30.55 -20.49 1.87
C ALA A 338 -29.33 -21.41 2.02
N PRO A 339 -29.06 -21.96 3.20
CA PRO A 339 -28.03 -22.98 3.35
C PRO A 339 -28.37 -24.23 2.54
N PRO A 340 -27.39 -25.02 2.09
CA PRO A 340 -27.63 -26.28 1.41
C PRO A 340 -28.37 -27.27 2.32
N VAL A 341 -29.26 -28.05 1.74
CA VAL A 341 -29.99 -29.12 2.47
C VAL A 341 -29.13 -30.35 2.71
N GLU A 342 -28.10 -30.54 1.88
CA GLU A 342 -27.12 -31.62 2.00
C GLU A 342 -25.73 -31.07 1.66
N SER A 343 -24.72 -31.42 2.47
CA SER A 343 -23.33 -31.11 2.22
C SER A 343 -22.51 -32.40 2.30
N GLY A 344 -21.81 -32.73 1.23
CA GLY A 344 -20.99 -33.93 1.10
C GLY A 344 -19.55 -33.63 0.78
N GLU A 345 -18.69 -34.68 0.76
CA GLU A 345 -17.31 -34.62 0.32
C GLU A 345 -16.47 -33.53 1.00
N ASN A 346 -16.57 -33.42 2.32
CA ASN A 346 -15.88 -32.38 3.10
C ASN A 346 -16.23 -30.94 2.67
N GLY A 347 -17.47 -30.71 2.21
CA GLY A 347 -17.95 -29.41 1.78
C GLY A 347 -17.76 -29.11 0.28
N CYS A 348 -17.13 -30.01 -0.47
CA CYS A 348 -16.96 -29.82 -1.93
C CYS A 348 -18.26 -29.99 -2.71
N LEU A 349 -19.20 -30.81 -2.21
CA LEU A 349 -20.51 -31.00 -2.82
C LEU A 349 -21.58 -30.36 -1.93
N GLN A 350 -22.39 -29.47 -2.50
CA GLN A 350 -23.50 -28.82 -1.83
C GLN A 350 -24.77 -28.98 -2.66
N LEU A 351 -25.88 -29.36 -2.02
CA LEU A 351 -27.17 -29.53 -2.63
C LEU A 351 -28.20 -28.62 -1.96
N TRP A 352 -28.96 -27.91 -2.76
CA TRP A 352 -30.10 -27.09 -2.33
C TRP A 352 -31.44 -27.72 -2.72
N TRP A 353 -31.47 -28.40 -3.89
CA TRP A 353 -32.66 -29.06 -4.40
C TRP A 353 -32.32 -30.46 -4.86
N PRO A 354 -32.87 -31.50 -4.18
CA PRO A 354 -32.68 -32.89 -4.62
C PRO A 354 -33.31 -33.15 -6.01
N GLU A 355 -32.82 -34.17 -6.68
CA GLU A 355 -33.34 -34.61 -7.95
C GLU A 355 -34.83 -35.00 -7.84
N GLN A 356 -35.62 -34.67 -8.85
CA GLN A 356 -37.04 -35.02 -8.96
C GLN A 356 -37.28 -35.90 -10.19
N VAL A 357 -38.03 -36.97 -10.01
CA VAL A 357 -38.37 -37.88 -11.10
C VAL A 357 -39.09 -37.16 -12.24
N GLY A 358 -38.62 -37.33 -13.47
CA GLY A 358 -39.19 -36.75 -14.69
C GLY A 358 -38.73 -35.33 -14.99
N ARG A 359 -37.95 -34.69 -14.13
CA ARG A 359 -37.31 -33.40 -14.43
C ARG A 359 -36.01 -33.60 -15.24
N LYS A 360 -35.70 -32.62 -16.07
CA LYS A 360 -34.45 -32.53 -16.83
C LYS A 360 -33.51 -31.54 -16.17
N TYR A 361 -32.23 -31.87 -16.15
CA TYR A 361 -31.18 -31.05 -15.58
C TYR A 361 -30.02 -30.86 -16.55
N VAL A 362 -29.24 -29.81 -16.32
CA VAL A 362 -27.98 -29.57 -17.01
C VAL A 362 -26.89 -29.36 -15.99
N VAL A 363 -25.67 -29.78 -16.34
CA VAL A 363 -24.46 -29.54 -15.53
C VAL A 363 -23.50 -28.70 -16.35
N GLY A 364 -23.25 -27.48 -15.94
CA GLY A 364 -22.18 -26.64 -16.46
C GLY A 364 -20.89 -26.89 -15.68
N VAL A 365 -19.78 -27.11 -16.37
CA VAL A 365 -18.49 -27.47 -15.77
C VAL A 365 -17.40 -26.53 -16.22
N ASP A 366 -16.70 -25.96 -15.25
CA ASP A 366 -15.47 -25.16 -15.43
C ASP A 366 -14.30 -25.94 -14.82
N PRO A 367 -13.44 -26.56 -15.64
CA PRO A 367 -12.30 -27.36 -15.18
C PRO A 367 -11.10 -26.47 -14.88
N ALA A 368 -10.35 -26.79 -13.80
CA ALA A 368 -9.06 -26.21 -13.48
C ALA A 368 -8.00 -27.34 -13.33
N GLU A 369 -6.73 -26.97 -13.16
CA GLU A 369 -5.61 -27.92 -13.11
C GLU A 369 -5.55 -28.79 -11.83
N GLY A 370 -6.35 -28.48 -10.80
CA GLY A 370 -6.45 -29.25 -9.57
C GLY A 370 -5.35 -28.99 -8.52
N ASN A 371 -4.47 -28.03 -8.74
CA ASN A 371 -3.41 -27.67 -7.80
C ASN A 371 -3.97 -26.85 -6.62
N ALA A 372 -3.54 -27.16 -5.39
CA ALA A 372 -4.02 -26.50 -4.16
C ALA A 372 -3.74 -24.98 -4.07
N GLY A 373 -2.92 -24.42 -4.95
CA GLY A 373 -2.62 -22.98 -5.03
C GLY A 373 -3.23 -22.26 -6.23
N CYS A 374 -4.03 -22.98 -7.05
CA CYS A 374 -4.64 -22.47 -8.29
C CYS A 374 -6.16 -22.36 -8.14
N ASP A 375 -6.83 -22.06 -9.26
CA ASP A 375 -8.28 -21.96 -9.32
C ASP A 375 -9.00 -23.27 -8.98
N TYR A 376 -10.25 -23.16 -8.53
CA TYR A 376 -11.10 -24.29 -8.26
C TYR A 376 -11.72 -24.82 -9.54
N SER A 377 -11.79 -26.15 -9.68
CA SER A 377 -12.75 -26.77 -10.61
C SER A 377 -14.16 -26.64 -10.04
N CYS A 378 -15.13 -26.30 -10.87
CA CYS A 378 -16.52 -26.11 -10.48
C CYS A 378 -17.49 -26.83 -11.42
N ALA A 379 -18.56 -27.42 -10.85
CA ALA A 379 -19.69 -27.90 -11.63
C ALA A 379 -21.01 -27.46 -10.97
N GLN A 380 -21.92 -26.90 -11.78
CA GLN A 380 -23.21 -26.36 -11.34
C GLN A 380 -24.34 -27.16 -11.97
N VAL A 381 -25.25 -27.68 -11.14
CA VAL A 381 -26.45 -28.36 -11.61
C VAL A 381 -27.63 -27.40 -11.61
N LEU A 382 -28.27 -27.24 -12.76
CA LEU A 382 -29.44 -26.38 -12.96
C LEU A 382 -30.64 -27.23 -13.39
N ASP A 383 -31.82 -26.94 -12.84
CA ASP A 383 -33.08 -27.42 -13.38
C ASP A 383 -33.35 -26.75 -14.74
N TRP A 384 -33.51 -27.58 -15.80
CA TRP A 384 -33.67 -27.07 -17.16
C TRP A 384 -34.91 -26.21 -17.35
N GLY A 385 -35.98 -26.49 -16.63
CA GLY A 385 -37.26 -25.81 -16.81
C GLY A 385 -37.33 -24.47 -16.05
N THR A 386 -36.66 -24.37 -14.91
CA THR A 386 -36.74 -23.20 -14.01
C THR A 386 -35.48 -22.37 -13.96
N GLY A 387 -34.33 -22.90 -14.36
CA GLY A 387 -33.02 -22.28 -14.20
C GLY A 387 -32.53 -22.23 -12.74
N ILE A 388 -33.22 -22.91 -11.81
CA ILE A 388 -32.81 -22.92 -10.40
C ILE A 388 -31.56 -23.79 -10.23
N GLN A 389 -30.59 -23.26 -9.50
CA GLN A 389 -29.41 -24.01 -9.06
C GLN A 389 -29.82 -25.10 -8.07
N CYS A 390 -29.50 -26.35 -8.39
CA CYS A 390 -29.85 -27.50 -7.58
C CYS A 390 -28.68 -28.01 -6.75
N ALA A 391 -27.47 -28.01 -7.32
CA ALA A 391 -26.27 -28.46 -6.64
C ALA A 391 -25.02 -27.75 -7.17
N GLU A 392 -23.98 -27.74 -6.35
CA GLU A 392 -22.64 -27.27 -6.69
C GLU A 392 -21.63 -28.34 -6.25
N LEU A 393 -20.70 -28.65 -7.15
CA LEU A 393 -19.46 -29.36 -6.84
C LEU A 393 -18.30 -28.42 -7.07
N ARG A 394 -17.50 -28.11 -6.02
CA ARG A 394 -16.38 -27.17 -6.09
C ARG A 394 -15.20 -27.67 -5.29
N GLY A 395 -14.02 -27.73 -5.92
CA GLY A 395 -12.82 -28.21 -5.24
C GLY A 395 -11.60 -28.19 -6.16
N HIS A 396 -10.43 -28.49 -5.61
CA HIS A 396 -9.21 -28.70 -6.39
C HIS A 396 -9.18 -30.13 -6.91
N PHE A 397 -9.86 -30.38 -8.02
CA PHE A 397 -9.90 -31.67 -8.68
C PHE A 397 -9.05 -31.61 -9.95
N ASP A 398 -8.18 -32.61 -10.14
CA ASP A 398 -7.57 -32.81 -11.44
C ASP A 398 -8.62 -33.21 -12.50
N PRO A 399 -8.38 -32.98 -13.78
CA PRO A 399 -9.39 -33.25 -14.81
C PRO A 399 -9.99 -34.65 -14.79
N PRO A 400 -9.24 -35.76 -14.57
CA PRO A 400 -9.79 -37.12 -14.44
C PRO A 400 -10.72 -37.25 -13.21
N ALA A 401 -10.33 -36.75 -12.05
CA ALA A 401 -11.14 -36.78 -10.84
C ALA A 401 -12.41 -35.95 -10.98
N LEU A 402 -12.31 -34.76 -11.59
CA LEU A 402 -13.46 -33.92 -11.90
C LEU A 402 -14.44 -34.66 -12.82
N ALA A 403 -13.95 -35.27 -13.91
CA ALA A 403 -14.79 -35.99 -14.87
C ALA A 403 -15.58 -37.14 -14.22
N GLN A 404 -14.94 -37.91 -13.33
CA GLN A 404 -15.62 -38.96 -12.58
C GLN A 404 -16.74 -38.40 -11.72
N ARG A 405 -16.47 -37.34 -10.90
CA ARG A 405 -17.44 -36.72 -9.99
C ARG A 405 -18.60 -36.07 -10.74
N VAL A 406 -18.31 -35.39 -11.85
CA VAL A 406 -19.34 -34.82 -12.73
C VAL A 406 -20.23 -35.92 -13.34
N THR A 407 -19.65 -37.05 -13.71
CA THR A 407 -20.44 -38.20 -14.24
C THR A 407 -21.36 -38.75 -13.16
N GLU A 408 -20.88 -38.91 -11.92
CA GLU A 408 -21.70 -39.36 -10.77
C GLU A 408 -22.81 -38.37 -10.47
N LEU A 409 -22.48 -37.05 -10.43
CA LEU A 409 -23.45 -35.99 -10.20
C LEU A 409 -24.51 -35.90 -11.29
N ALA A 410 -24.12 -36.01 -12.58
CA ALA A 410 -25.05 -36.03 -13.69
C ALA A 410 -25.96 -37.28 -13.64
N GLY A 411 -25.42 -38.43 -13.26
CA GLY A 411 -26.20 -39.67 -13.03
C GLY A 411 -27.24 -39.48 -11.93
N ARG A 412 -26.87 -38.87 -10.82
CA ARG A 412 -27.81 -38.53 -9.72
C ARG A 412 -28.96 -37.66 -10.21
N TYR A 413 -28.69 -36.68 -11.05
CA TYR A 413 -29.71 -35.76 -11.61
C TYR A 413 -30.30 -36.26 -12.93
N ASN A 414 -30.82 -37.51 -12.93
CA ASN A 414 -31.58 -38.15 -14.04
C ASN A 414 -30.78 -38.21 -15.35
N GLY A 415 -29.47 -38.37 -15.33
CA GLY A 415 -28.65 -38.34 -16.53
C GLY A 415 -28.59 -36.96 -17.16
N ALA A 416 -28.31 -35.93 -16.35
CA ALA A 416 -28.25 -34.55 -16.77
C ALA A 416 -27.27 -34.33 -17.96
N LEU A 417 -27.64 -33.43 -18.89
CA LEU A 417 -26.76 -33.01 -19.96
C LEU A 417 -25.55 -32.26 -19.38
N VAL A 418 -24.35 -32.71 -19.71
CA VAL A 418 -23.12 -32.10 -19.26
C VAL A 418 -22.54 -31.20 -20.34
N ALA A 419 -22.25 -29.94 -19.99
CA ALA A 419 -21.54 -28.97 -20.81
C ALA A 419 -20.24 -28.57 -20.11
N VAL A 420 -19.10 -28.82 -20.75
CA VAL A 420 -17.77 -28.52 -20.19
C VAL A 420 -17.17 -27.34 -20.94
N GLU A 421 -16.67 -26.35 -20.21
CA GLU A 421 -15.91 -25.26 -20.80
C GLU A 421 -14.62 -25.77 -21.42
N ARG A 422 -14.30 -25.24 -22.58
CA ARG A 422 -13.08 -25.58 -23.30
C ARG A 422 -12.05 -24.50 -23.07
N ASN A 423 -11.14 -24.74 -22.14
CA ASN A 423 -9.98 -23.90 -21.88
C ASN A 423 -8.83 -24.23 -22.84
#